data_4fe3ab8c5fd6c31a2de216c85755c8c7
#
_entry.id   4fe3ab8c5fd6c31a2de216c85755c8c7
#
_cell.length_a   1.000
_cell.length_b   1.000
_cell.length_c   1.000
_cell.angle_alpha   90.00
_cell.angle_beta   90.00
_cell.angle_gamma   90.00
#
_symmetry.space_group_name_H-M   'P 1'
#
loop_
_entity.id
_entity.type
_entity.pdbx_description
1 polymer ?
#
loop_
_entity_poly.entity_id
_entity_poly.type
_entity_poly.pdbx_seq_one_letter_code
_entity_poly.pdbx_strand_id
1 'polypeptide(L)'
;DYEVVDSTYESCCGLIADFAKTLGLKVNDNAAKALYTGLVTDSGRFLYDSVSSRTHNIAAFLLERNFDRNAIYRNLYVEDLKSVKRKLSFMERIKFTYNNVAYVYSTKEDVAKMGLSPFSVSRGMVNTMANLKGVHVWANFTEDGDKVLCELRSDSYDINRIAKKYGGGGHLKASGATLGDRNEAEKMLKDLDKLVEESI
;
A
#
# COMPACT_ATOMS: atom_id res chain seq x y z
N ASP A 1 -5.82 14.52 30.96
CA ASP A 1 -5.70 13.62 29.80
C ASP A 1 -4.25 13.72 29.32
N TYR A 2 -3.66 12.57 28.99
CA TYR A 2 -2.32 12.49 28.43
C TYR A 2 -2.44 12.04 26.97
N GLU A 3 -1.74 12.72 26.06
CA GLU A 3 -1.64 12.37 24.65
C GLU A 3 -0.18 12.06 24.33
N VAL A 4 0.05 10.95 23.62
CA VAL A 4 1.37 10.55 23.12
C VAL A 4 1.26 10.35 21.62
N VAL A 5 1.95 11.19 20.86
CA VAL A 5 2.07 11.11 19.41
C VAL A 5 3.54 11.02 19.05
N ASP A 6 3.97 9.90 18.47
CA ASP A 6 5.33 9.71 17.96
C ASP A 6 5.28 9.05 16.58
N SER A 7 5.47 9.88 15.56
CA SER A 7 5.46 9.44 14.14
C SER A 7 6.72 8.68 13.72
N THR A 8 7.68 8.47 14.64
CA THR A 8 8.88 7.65 14.37
C THR A 8 8.63 6.16 14.57
N TYR A 9 7.47 5.76 15.10
CA TYR A 9 7.05 4.37 15.14
C TYR A 9 6.46 3.95 13.78
N GLU A 10 6.72 2.70 13.40
CA GLU A 10 6.16 2.08 12.20
C GLU A 10 4.64 1.87 12.28
N SER A 11 4.09 1.81 13.53
CA SER A 11 2.67 1.60 13.79
C SER A 11 2.25 2.11 15.17
N CYS A 12 0.97 2.41 15.33
CA CYS A 12 0.37 2.65 16.64
C CYS A 12 0.49 1.41 17.55
N CYS A 13 0.38 0.20 16.98
CA CYS A 13 0.58 -1.06 17.73
C CYS A 13 2.01 -1.19 18.27
N GLY A 14 3.01 -0.75 17.50
CA GLY A 14 4.40 -0.70 17.96
C GLY A 14 4.57 0.28 19.13
N LEU A 15 4.03 1.49 19.02
CA LEU A 15 4.05 2.47 20.11
C LEU A 15 3.42 1.91 21.39
N ILE A 16 2.23 1.33 21.31
CA ILE A 16 1.52 0.75 22.46
C ILE A 16 2.31 -0.41 23.07
N ALA A 17 2.89 -1.28 22.25
CA ALA A 17 3.67 -2.43 22.74
C ALA A 17 4.97 -1.98 23.44
N ASP A 18 5.65 -0.95 22.91
CA ASP A 18 6.86 -0.41 23.51
C ASP A 18 6.54 0.30 24.83
N PHE A 19 5.43 1.02 24.89
CA PHE A 19 4.92 1.62 26.11
C PHE A 19 4.63 0.56 27.18
N ALA A 20 3.93 -0.51 26.81
CA ALA A 20 3.66 -1.63 27.72
C ALA A 20 4.95 -2.30 28.23
N LYS A 21 5.92 -2.53 27.36
CA LYS A 21 7.24 -3.06 27.71
C LYS A 21 7.99 -2.15 28.67
N THR A 22 8.06 -0.86 28.38
CA THR A 22 8.81 0.14 29.16
C THR A 22 8.22 0.30 30.57
N LEU A 23 6.91 0.28 30.70
CA LEU A 23 6.22 0.38 31.99
C LEU A 23 6.07 -0.95 32.73
N GLY A 24 6.57 -2.04 32.17
CA GLY A 24 6.43 -3.37 32.77
C GLY A 24 4.99 -3.87 32.86
N LEU A 25 4.11 -3.40 31.95
CA LEU A 25 2.71 -3.81 31.94
C LEU A 25 2.55 -5.26 31.49
N LYS A 26 1.60 -5.96 32.12
CA LYS A 26 1.31 -7.36 31.76
C LYS A 26 0.54 -7.44 30.44
N VAL A 27 1.20 -7.93 29.40
CA VAL A 27 0.59 -8.21 28.08
C VAL A 27 0.24 -9.68 28.02
N ASN A 28 -1.05 -10.01 27.87
CA ASN A 28 -1.50 -11.40 27.68
C ASN A 28 -1.38 -11.86 26.22
N ASP A 29 -1.58 -13.16 25.96
CA ASP A 29 -1.39 -13.76 24.63
C ASP A 29 -2.28 -13.13 23.55
N ASN A 30 -3.54 -12.80 23.86
CA ASN A 30 -4.46 -12.19 22.92
C ASN A 30 -4.05 -10.73 22.59
N ALA A 31 -3.64 -9.96 23.59
CA ALA A 31 -3.14 -8.61 23.37
C ALA A 31 -1.84 -8.63 22.55
N ALA A 32 -0.91 -9.53 22.87
CA ALA A 32 0.32 -9.70 22.11
C ALA A 32 0.05 -10.09 20.66
N LYS A 33 -0.87 -11.02 20.42
CA LYS A 33 -1.31 -11.40 19.07
C LYS A 33 -1.87 -10.22 18.29
N ALA A 34 -2.74 -9.40 18.90
CA ALA A 34 -3.34 -8.24 18.26
C ALA A 34 -2.28 -7.19 17.92
N LEU A 35 -1.42 -6.83 18.89
CA LEU A 35 -0.33 -5.87 18.70
C LEU A 35 0.67 -6.34 17.64
N TYR A 36 1.05 -7.61 17.66
CA TYR A 36 1.93 -8.19 16.65
C TYR A 36 1.30 -8.18 15.26
N THR A 37 -0.01 -8.43 15.15
CA THR A 37 -0.73 -8.34 13.87
C THR A 37 -0.66 -6.93 13.29
N GLY A 38 -0.94 -5.89 14.09
CA GLY A 38 -0.83 -4.50 13.65
C GLY A 38 0.61 -4.12 13.29
N LEU A 39 1.59 -4.57 14.08
CA LEU A 39 3.02 -4.37 13.77
C LEU A 39 3.38 -4.94 12.38
N VAL A 40 2.93 -6.16 12.08
CA VAL A 40 3.19 -6.84 10.78
C VAL A 40 2.49 -6.11 9.63
N THR A 41 1.24 -5.68 9.79
CA THR A 41 0.49 -5.02 8.71
C THR A 41 1.06 -3.65 8.38
N ASP A 42 1.31 -2.82 9.37
CA ASP A 42 1.72 -1.42 9.19
C ASP A 42 3.19 -1.28 8.80
N SER A 43 4.02 -2.25 9.18
CA SER A 43 5.43 -2.34 8.73
C SER A 43 5.61 -3.00 7.36
N GLY A 44 4.51 -3.40 6.70
CA GLY A 44 4.58 -4.16 5.45
C GLY A 44 5.38 -5.46 5.60
N ARG A 45 5.17 -6.20 6.67
CA ARG A 45 5.95 -7.40 7.00
C ARG A 45 7.42 -7.10 7.29
N PHE A 46 7.69 -6.00 7.95
CA PHE A 46 9.04 -5.48 8.25
C PHE A 46 9.85 -5.06 7.02
N LEU A 47 9.18 -4.62 5.95
CA LEU A 47 9.84 -4.22 4.70
C LEU A 47 9.83 -2.70 4.45
N TYR A 48 9.04 -1.92 5.21
CA TYR A 48 8.94 -0.48 5.01
C TYR A 48 10.11 0.28 5.67
N ASP A 49 10.40 1.48 5.16
CA ASP A 49 11.50 2.35 5.62
C ASP A 49 11.37 2.76 7.10
N SER A 50 10.16 2.72 7.66
CA SER A 50 9.88 3.00 9.08
C SER A 50 10.35 1.91 10.03
N VAL A 51 10.75 0.73 9.52
CA VAL A 51 11.23 -0.39 10.33
C VAL A 51 12.63 -0.12 10.87
N SER A 52 12.82 -0.34 12.15
CA SER A 52 14.07 -0.11 12.84
C SER A 52 14.43 -1.26 13.80
N SER A 53 15.59 -1.17 14.45
CA SER A 53 15.96 -2.11 15.51
C SER A 53 14.95 -2.11 16.66
N ARG A 54 14.34 -0.95 16.96
CA ARG A 54 13.24 -0.84 17.93
C ARG A 54 12.05 -1.71 17.53
N THR A 55 11.62 -1.66 16.28
CA THR A 55 10.54 -2.50 15.74
C THR A 55 10.79 -3.99 15.97
N HIS A 56 11.99 -4.47 15.68
CA HIS A 56 12.37 -5.87 15.92
C HIS A 56 12.43 -6.24 17.40
N ASN A 57 12.89 -5.33 18.27
CA ASN A 57 12.90 -5.53 19.72
C ASN A 57 11.48 -5.59 20.31
N ILE A 58 10.55 -4.81 19.77
CA ILE A 58 9.13 -4.87 20.13
C ILE A 58 8.52 -6.19 19.65
N ALA A 59 8.80 -6.60 18.42
CA ALA A 59 8.36 -7.88 17.90
C ALA A 59 8.86 -9.05 18.76
N ALA A 60 10.14 -9.03 19.16
CA ALA A 60 10.72 -10.05 20.06
C ALA A 60 9.98 -10.10 21.39
N PHE A 61 9.71 -8.96 22.03
CA PHE A 61 8.96 -8.88 23.27
C PHE A 61 7.55 -9.48 23.16
N LEU A 62 6.84 -9.20 22.06
CA LEU A 62 5.51 -9.75 21.82
C LEU A 62 5.57 -11.27 21.59
N LEU A 63 6.60 -11.76 20.89
CA LEU A 63 6.81 -13.19 20.59
C LEU A 63 7.21 -14.04 21.80
N GLU A 64 7.52 -13.43 22.95
CA GLU A 64 7.65 -14.17 24.22
C GLU A 64 6.31 -14.72 24.71
N ARG A 65 5.20 -14.29 24.15
CA ARG A 65 3.85 -14.73 24.50
C ARG A 65 3.42 -15.91 23.62
N ASN A 66 2.49 -16.71 24.17
CA ASN A 66 2.04 -17.93 23.50
C ASN A 66 0.89 -17.63 22.51
N PHE A 67 1.22 -17.36 21.24
CA PHE A 67 0.25 -17.27 20.15
C PHE A 67 0.80 -17.84 18.83
N ASP A 68 -0.09 -18.33 17.97
CA ASP A 68 0.32 -18.85 16.65
C ASP A 68 0.62 -17.71 15.68
N ARG A 69 1.90 -17.34 15.58
CA ARG A 69 2.39 -16.37 14.61
C ARG A 69 2.07 -16.77 13.16
N ASN A 70 2.20 -18.06 12.83
CA ASN A 70 1.98 -18.55 11.48
C ASN A 70 0.50 -18.41 11.07
N ALA A 71 -0.44 -18.57 12.02
CA ALA A 71 -1.85 -18.31 11.77
C ALA A 71 -2.11 -16.85 11.39
N ILE A 72 -1.39 -15.89 11.98
CA ILE A 72 -1.49 -14.47 11.59
C ILE A 72 -1.13 -14.31 10.10
N TYR A 73 0.03 -14.82 9.68
CA TYR A 73 0.48 -14.72 8.29
C TYR A 73 -0.45 -15.47 7.32
N ARG A 74 -0.94 -16.67 7.70
CA ARG A 74 -1.93 -17.39 6.88
C ARG A 74 -3.21 -16.57 6.69
N ASN A 75 -3.72 -15.99 7.74
CA ASN A 75 -4.97 -15.21 7.68
C ASN A 75 -4.83 -13.90 6.89
N LEU A 76 -3.65 -13.28 6.91
CA LEU A 76 -3.41 -12.01 6.23
C LEU A 76 -3.02 -12.18 4.75
N TYR A 77 -2.29 -13.24 4.40
CA TYR A 77 -1.56 -13.30 3.12
C TYR A 77 -1.81 -14.55 2.29
N VAL A 78 -2.54 -15.55 2.81
CA VAL A 78 -2.96 -16.68 1.98
C VAL A 78 -4.19 -16.25 1.16
N GLU A 79 -4.11 -16.47 -0.14
CA GLU A 79 -5.13 -16.09 -1.09
C GLU A 79 -5.76 -17.33 -1.73
N ASP A 80 -7.04 -17.23 -2.09
CA ASP A 80 -7.69 -18.24 -2.89
C ASP A 80 -7.24 -18.16 -4.36
N LEU A 81 -7.36 -19.27 -5.09
CA LEU A 81 -6.93 -19.36 -6.48
C LEU A 81 -7.66 -18.36 -7.39
N LYS A 82 -8.90 -18.00 -7.08
CA LYS A 82 -9.67 -17.01 -7.85
C LYS A 82 -9.05 -15.62 -7.73
N SER A 83 -8.62 -15.25 -6.52
CA SER A 83 -7.90 -13.98 -6.26
C SER A 83 -6.54 -13.94 -6.97
N VAL A 84 -5.80 -15.05 -6.95
CA VAL A 84 -4.54 -15.18 -7.70
C VAL A 84 -4.77 -15.02 -9.21
N LYS A 85 -5.78 -15.69 -9.79
CA LYS A 85 -6.12 -15.56 -11.20
C LYS A 85 -6.52 -14.14 -11.59
N ARG A 86 -7.26 -13.42 -10.74
CA ARG A 86 -7.59 -12.01 -10.96
C ARG A 86 -6.34 -11.13 -11.00
N LYS A 87 -5.40 -11.34 -10.08
CA LYS A 87 -4.12 -10.63 -10.08
C LYS A 87 -3.32 -10.90 -11.35
N LEU A 88 -3.23 -12.14 -11.79
CA LEU A 88 -2.55 -12.49 -13.05
C LEU A 88 -3.19 -11.78 -14.24
N SER A 89 -4.52 -11.84 -14.38
CA SER A 89 -5.24 -11.13 -15.45
C SER A 89 -5.06 -9.61 -15.40
N PHE A 90 -4.91 -9.03 -14.22
CA PHE A 90 -4.57 -7.61 -14.05
C PHE A 90 -3.12 -7.35 -14.50
N MET A 91 -2.17 -8.18 -14.07
CA MET A 91 -0.75 -8.00 -14.38
C MET A 91 -0.44 -8.16 -15.87
N GLU A 92 -1.16 -9.02 -16.60
CA GLU A 92 -1.03 -9.16 -18.06
C GLU A 92 -1.34 -7.87 -18.83
N ARG A 93 -2.03 -6.91 -18.22
CA ARG A 93 -2.40 -5.62 -18.82
C ARG A 93 -1.46 -4.48 -18.45
N ILE A 94 -0.39 -4.77 -17.69
CA ILE A 94 0.60 -3.75 -17.32
C ILE A 94 1.25 -3.20 -18.58
N LYS A 95 1.30 -1.88 -18.66
CA LYS A 95 1.98 -1.12 -19.70
C LYS A 95 3.02 -0.21 -19.06
N PHE A 96 3.94 0.26 -19.86
CA PHE A 96 5.01 1.15 -19.43
C PHE A 96 5.03 2.41 -20.29
N THR A 97 5.35 3.54 -19.68
CA THR A 97 5.71 4.76 -20.39
C THR A 97 7.18 4.70 -20.84
N TYR A 98 7.63 5.75 -21.52
CA TYR A 98 9.01 5.83 -22.01
C TYR A 98 10.05 5.77 -20.85
N ASN A 99 9.76 6.42 -19.71
CA ASN A 99 10.63 6.45 -18.54
C ASN A 99 10.25 5.37 -17.49
N ASN A 100 9.65 4.25 -17.94
CA ASN A 100 9.31 3.10 -17.09
C ASN A 100 8.32 3.36 -15.95
N VAL A 101 7.39 4.31 -16.11
CA VAL A 101 6.22 4.34 -15.22
C VAL A 101 5.32 3.17 -15.59
N ALA A 102 5.12 2.23 -14.67
CA ALA A 102 4.19 1.11 -14.88
C ALA A 102 2.75 1.58 -14.66
N TYR A 103 1.83 1.16 -15.52
CA TYR A 103 0.42 1.51 -15.33
C TYR A 103 -0.54 0.46 -15.86
N VAL A 104 -1.74 0.45 -15.27
CA VAL A 104 -2.91 -0.27 -15.80
C VAL A 104 -4.06 0.71 -15.88
N TYR A 105 -4.81 0.64 -17.00
CA TYR A 105 -6.11 1.29 -17.14
C TYR A 105 -7.19 0.21 -17.24
N SER A 106 -8.12 0.20 -16.28
CA SER A 106 -9.22 -0.76 -16.21
C SER A 106 -10.52 -0.08 -16.61
N THR A 107 -11.11 -0.54 -17.70
CA THR A 107 -12.44 -0.11 -18.15
C THR A 107 -13.55 -0.68 -17.24
N LYS A 108 -14.76 -0.15 -17.34
CA LYS A 108 -15.95 -0.72 -16.67
C LYS A 108 -16.12 -2.22 -17.00
N GLU A 109 -15.85 -2.61 -18.24
CA GLU A 109 -15.93 -4.00 -18.69
C GLU A 109 -14.86 -4.86 -17.99
N ASP A 110 -13.63 -4.38 -17.86
CA ASP A 110 -12.55 -5.07 -17.15
C ASP A 110 -12.90 -5.27 -15.67
N VAL A 111 -13.43 -4.24 -15.03
CA VAL A 111 -13.88 -4.28 -13.62
C VAL A 111 -14.99 -5.32 -13.45
N ALA A 112 -15.98 -5.33 -14.36
CA ALA A 112 -17.08 -6.29 -14.34
C ALA A 112 -16.57 -7.75 -14.50
N LYS A 113 -15.62 -7.99 -15.43
CA LYS A 113 -15.00 -9.31 -15.64
C LYS A 113 -14.27 -9.80 -14.39
N MET A 114 -13.67 -8.90 -13.60
CA MET A 114 -13.01 -9.26 -12.34
C MET A 114 -14.01 -9.62 -11.24
N GLY A 115 -15.30 -9.21 -11.36
CA GLY A 115 -16.31 -9.42 -10.34
C GLY A 115 -15.96 -8.72 -9.01
N LEU A 116 -15.37 -7.54 -9.09
CA LEU A 116 -14.98 -6.68 -7.97
C LEU A 116 -15.63 -5.29 -8.13
N SER A 117 -15.67 -4.53 -7.03
CA SER A 117 -16.04 -3.12 -7.14
C SER A 117 -14.89 -2.29 -7.76
N PRO A 118 -15.17 -1.15 -8.41
CA PRO A 118 -14.14 -0.26 -8.93
C PRO A 118 -13.12 0.14 -7.86
N PHE A 119 -13.59 0.43 -6.66
CA PHE A 119 -12.72 0.74 -5.51
C PHE A 119 -11.77 -0.41 -5.16
N SER A 120 -12.29 -1.65 -5.16
CA SER A 120 -11.46 -2.85 -4.89
C SER A 120 -10.42 -3.10 -5.97
N VAL A 121 -10.75 -2.84 -7.24
CA VAL A 121 -9.77 -2.91 -8.34
C VAL A 121 -8.74 -1.80 -8.22
N SER A 122 -9.18 -0.56 -7.98
CA SER A 122 -8.30 0.61 -7.86
C SER A 122 -7.26 0.40 -6.75
N ARG A 123 -7.70 0.23 -5.52
CA ARG A 123 -6.82 0.10 -4.34
C ARG A 123 -6.19 -1.28 -4.19
N GLY A 124 -6.95 -2.34 -4.44
CA GLY A 124 -6.50 -3.70 -4.20
C GLY A 124 -5.45 -4.21 -5.19
N MET A 125 -5.45 -3.67 -6.42
CA MET A 125 -4.55 -4.15 -7.47
C MET A 125 -3.30 -3.29 -7.67
N VAL A 126 -3.25 -2.05 -7.18
CA VAL A 126 -2.13 -1.13 -7.45
C VAL A 126 -0.78 -1.73 -7.03
N ASN A 127 -0.72 -2.43 -5.91
CA ASN A 127 0.53 -3.00 -5.39
C ASN A 127 0.99 -4.27 -6.12
N THR A 128 0.22 -4.80 -7.09
CA THR A 128 0.69 -5.89 -7.95
C THR A 128 1.84 -5.46 -8.88
N MET A 129 1.98 -4.16 -9.11
CA MET A 129 3.07 -3.55 -9.88
C MET A 129 4.30 -3.21 -9.02
N ALA A 130 4.20 -3.30 -7.70
CA ALA A 130 5.34 -3.11 -6.81
C ALA A 130 6.43 -4.18 -7.08
N ASN A 131 7.66 -3.82 -6.90
CA ASN A 131 8.83 -4.72 -7.06
C ASN A 131 9.08 -5.22 -8.50
N LEU A 132 8.54 -4.56 -9.51
CA LEU A 132 8.97 -4.78 -10.89
C LEU A 132 10.33 -4.11 -11.10
N LYS A 133 11.30 -4.86 -11.60
CA LYS A 133 12.68 -4.35 -11.82
C LYS A 133 12.67 -3.14 -12.76
N GLY A 134 13.26 -2.04 -12.31
CA GLY A 134 13.36 -0.79 -13.07
C GLY A 134 12.09 0.07 -13.04
N VAL A 135 11.10 -0.29 -12.23
CA VAL A 135 9.88 0.51 -12.00
C VAL A 135 9.97 1.17 -10.64
N HIS A 136 9.97 2.49 -10.64
CA HIS A 136 10.03 3.34 -9.45
C HIS A 136 8.73 4.10 -9.19
N VAL A 137 7.88 4.24 -10.21
CA VAL A 137 6.55 4.86 -10.12
C VAL A 137 5.54 3.97 -10.82
N TRP A 138 4.38 3.76 -10.20
CA TRP A 138 3.30 3.00 -10.82
C TRP A 138 1.92 3.58 -10.50
N ALA A 139 1.00 3.43 -11.45
CA ALA A 139 -0.34 4.00 -11.41
C ALA A 139 -1.41 2.98 -11.81
N ASN A 140 -2.52 2.98 -11.08
CA ASN A 140 -3.71 2.22 -11.44
C ASN A 140 -4.87 3.17 -11.68
N PHE A 141 -5.39 3.17 -12.89
CA PHE A 141 -6.57 3.94 -13.31
C PHE A 141 -7.75 2.97 -13.47
N THR A 142 -8.87 3.27 -12.83
CA THR A 142 -10.04 2.38 -12.83
C THR A 142 -11.32 3.19 -13.08
N GLU A 143 -12.05 2.90 -14.13
CA GLU A 143 -13.34 3.53 -14.41
C GLU A 143 -14.38 3.19 -13.35
N ASP A 144 -15.06 4.24 -12.84
CA ASP A 144 -16.16 4.15 -11.87
C ASP A 144 -17.27 5.15 -12.26
N GLY A 145 -18.35 4.67 -12.86
CA GLY A 145 -19.36 5.54 -13.43
C GLY A 145 -18.76 6.47 -14.49
N ASP A 146 -18.93 7.76 -14.32
CA ASP A 146 -18.42 8.79 -15.24
C ASP A 146 -17.04 9.35 -14.80
N LYS A 147 -16.40 8.70 -13.84
CA LYS A 147 -15.12 9.10 -13.27
C LYS A 147 -14.08 8.00 -13.42
N VAL A 148 -12.83 8.36 -13.14
CA VAL A 148 -11.70 7.43 -13.10
C VAL A 148 -11.02 7.55 -11.74
N LEU A 149 -11.07 6.48 -10.95
CA LEU A 149 -10.30 6.38 -9.71
C LEU A 149 -8.84 6.16 -10.08
N CYS A 150 -7.96 6.93 -9.44
CA CYS A 150 -6.52 6.83 -9.65
C CYS A 150 -5.79 6.55 -8.35
N GLU A 151 -4.97 5.52 -8.33
CA GLU A 151 -4.04 5.21 -7.24
C GLU A 151 -2.61 5.29 -7.77
N LEU A 152 -1.80 6.08 -7.09
CA LEU A 152 -0.39 6.30 -7.41
C LEU A 152 0.50 5.72 -6.31
N ARG A 153 1.59 5.11 -6.69
CA ARG A 153 2.61 4.60 -5.78
C ARG A 153 4.01 4.88 -6.33
N SER A 154 4.96 5.02 -5.43
CA SER A 154 6.38 5.07 -5.77
C SER A 154 7.23 4.45 -4.65
N ASP A 155 8.45 4.08 -4.98
CA ASP A 155 9.47 3.70 -3.99
C ASP A 155 10.30 4.90 -3.51
N SER A 156 10.51 5.93 -4.34
CA SER A 156 11.43 7.03 -4.08
C SER A 156 10.95 8.43 -4.51
N TYR A 157 9.89 8.54 -5.33
CA TYR A 157 9.44 9.81 -5.91
C TYR A 157 8.30 10.45 -5.12
N ASP A 158 8.26 11.79 -5.07
CA ASP A 158 7.10 12.53 -4.56
C ASP A 158 5.97 12.58 -5.58
N ILE A 159 5.15 11.52 -5.57
CA ILE A 159 3.95 11.45 -6.42
C ILE A 159 2.76 12.23 -5.86
N ASN A 160 2.84 12.70 -4.61
CA ASN A 160 1.77 13.48 -4.00
C ASN A 160 1.58 14.84 -4.71
N ARG A 161 2.67 15.47 -5.18
CA ARG A 161 2.59 16.71 -5.96
C ARG A 161 1.79 16.54 -7.25
N ILE A 162 1.90 15.36 -7.88
CA ILE A 162 1.10 15.05 -9.08
C ILE A 162 -0.37 14.81 -8.69
N ALA A 163 -0.65 14.00 -7.65
CA ALA A 163 -2.02 13.79 -7.20
C ALA A 163 -2.73 15.11 -6.87
N LYS A 164 -2.07 16.02 -6.15
CA LYS A 164 -2.60 17.36 -5.80
C LYS A 164 -2.95 18.21 -7.03
N LYS A 165 -2.15 18.17 -8.10
CA LYS A 165 -2.43 18.86 -9.37
C LYS A 165 -3.78 18.47 -9.97
N TYR A 166 -4.25 17.24 -9.69
CA TYR A 166 -5.52 16.70 -10.17
C TYR A 166 -6.59 16.62 -9.06
N GLY A 167 -6.49 17.46 -8.02
CA GLY A 167 -7.48 17.56 -6.96
C GLY A 167 -7.47 16.40 -5.98
N GLY A 168 -6.45 15.57 -6.01
CA GLY A 168 -6.24 14.44 -5.11
C GLY A 168 -5.31 14.76 -3.94
N GLY A 169 -4.74 13.71 -3.34
CA GLY A 169 -3.82 13.84 -2.21
C GLY A 169 -3.36 12.49 -1.68
N GLY A 170 -2.68 12.55 -0.54
CA GLY A 170 -2.14 11.37 0.13
C GLY A 170 -0.75 11.63 0.71
N HIS A 171 0.05 10.59 0.78
CA HIS A 171 1.43 10.63 1.24
C HIS A 171 2.39 10.75 0.06
N LEU A 172 3.64 11.10 0.35
CA LEU A 172 4.72 11.28 -0.64
C LEU A 172 4.81 10.11 -1.63
N LYS A 173 4.76 8.86 -1.13
CA LYS A 173 4.92 7.62 -1.92
C LYS A 173 3.60 6.87 -2.18
N ALA A 174 2.46 7.34 -1.67
CA ALA A 174 1.15 6.70 -1.81
C ALA A 174 0.06 7.76 -1.84
N SER A 175 -0.48 8.02 -3.01
CA SER A 175 -1.47 9.07 -3.25
C SER A 175 -2.54 8.58 -4.21
N GLY A 176 -3.66 9.30 -4.27
CA GLY A 176 -4.74 9.03 -5.20
C GLY A 176 -5.49 10.28 -5.61
N ALA A 177 -6.26 10.17 -6.67
CA ALA A 177 -7.14 11.21 -7.17
C ALA A 177 -8.41 10.58 -7.79
N THR A 178 -9.44 11.41 -7.97
CA THR A 178 -10.60 11.06 -8.76
C THR A 178 -10.64 11.97 -9.97
N LEU A 179 -10.46 11.41 -11.15
CA LEU A 179 -10.34 12.12 -12.42
C LEU A 179 -11.68 12.16 -13.14
N GLY A 180 -11.89 13.18 -13.96
CA GLY A 180 -13.14 13.35 -14.70
C GLY A 180 -13.31 12.34 -15.83
N ASP A 181 -12.22 12.00 -16.52
CA ASP A 181 -12.25 11.10 -17.68
C ASP A 181 -10.89 10.45 -17.97
N ARG A 182 -10.86 9.67 -19.04
CA ARG A 182 -9.64 9.01 -19.53
C ARG A 182 -8.57 10.00 -20.01
N ASN A 183 -8.97 11.15 -20.56
CA ASN A 183 -8.00 12.15 -21.06
C ASN A 183 -7.22 12.75 -19.88
N GLU A 184 -7.87 12.94 -18.73
CA GLU A 184 -7.18 13.38 -17.52
C GLU A 184 -6.20 12.31 -17.01
N ALA A 185 -6.57 11.02 -17.07
CA ALA A 185 -5.67 9.93 -16.73
C ALA A 185 -4.41 9.90 -17.63
N GLU A 186 -4.59 10.11 -18.94
CA GLU A 186 -3.48 10.18 -19.89
C GLU A 186 -2.58 11.41 -19.64
N LYS A 187 -3.15 12.56 -19.26
CA LYS A 187 -2.37 13.76 -18.86
C LYS A 187 -1.58 13.51 -17.58
N MET A 188 -2.21 12.91 -16.56
CA MET A 188 -1.55 12.53 -15.31
C MET A 188 -0.41 11.54 -15.56
N LEU A 189 -0.60 10.58 -16.45
CA LEU A 189 0.44 9.60 -16.81
C LEU A 189 1.65 10.29 -17.47
N LYS A 190 1.44 11.30 -18.33
CA LYS A 190 2.52 12.11 -18.89
C LYS A 190 3.26 12.92 -17.82
N ASP A 191 2.53 13.47 -16.84
CA ASP A 191 3.15 14.18 -15.73
C ASP A 191 3.99 13.24 -14.84
N LEU A 192 3.54 11.99 -14.63
CA LEU A 192 4.31 10.99 -13.92
C LEU A 192 5.56 10.55 -14.67
N ASP A 193 5.46 10.38 -15.99
CA ASP A 193 6.59 10.05 -16.86
C ASP A 193 7.67 11.14 -16.82
N LYS A 194 7.25 12.41 -16.92
CA LYS A 194 8.13 13.58 -16.79
C LYS A 194 8.75 13.68 -15.39
N LEU A 195 8.02 13.34 -14.32
CA LEU A 195 8.54 13.31 -12.96
C LEU A 195 9.75 12.35 -12.84
N VAL A 196 9.69 11.21 -13.51
CA VAL A 196 10.79 10.24 -13.53
C VAL A 196 11.95 10.78 -14.37
N GLU A 197 11.70 11.37 -15.55
CA GLU A 197 12.70 11.95 -16.43
C GLU A 197 13.54 13.05 -15.73
N GLU A 198 12.89 13.96 -15.00
CA GLU A 198 13.54 15.10 -14.31
C GLU A 198 14.47 14.68 -13.15
N SER A 199 14.44 13.42 -12.77
CA SER A 199 15.15 12.92 -11.60
C SER A 199 16.30 11.95 -11.95
N ILE A 200 16.52 11.68 -13.24
CA ILE A 200 17.64 10.95 -13.80
C ILE A 200 18.81 11.92 -14.03
#